data_3a0134818c8ce9bebf783b0c333e49e9
#
_entry.id   3a0134818c8ce9bebf783b0c333e49e9
#
_cell.length_a   1.000
_cell.length_b   1.000
_cell.length_c   1.000
_cell.angle_alpha   90.00
_cell.angle_beta   90.00
_cell.angle_gamma   90.00
#
_symmetry.space_group_name_H-M   'P 1'
#
loop_
_entity.id
_entity.type
_entity.pdbx_description
1 polymer ?
#
loop_
_entity_poly.entity_id
_entity_poly.type
_entity_poly.pdbx_seq_one_letter_code
_entity_poly.pdbx_strand_id
1 'polypeptide(L)'
;MKNKSLICLFLSIAAFSSCEQKITSTKADVLSEYKGDYEIVFMDWTTTEKNINTVDLDNNGCGSNDLMSELLGLPNRFPVSKSRFVQKNERGTLFFYLPVVDYFTDPGIKGISPTISVATVEIPLHLTVNEQGVVESDLFTQLDWPDENRIGLKNLSDIKIIKASPDRIDIEVGHYLVYDYATQKLIDGSVKIWLSRM
;
A
#
# COMPACT_ATOMS: atom_id res chain seq x y z
N MET A 1 -73.95 53.13 10.88
CA MET A 1 -73.42 52.34 9.76
C MET A 1 -71.91 52.36 9.90
N LYS A 2 -71.31 51.26 10.32
CA LYS A 2 -69.86 51.13 10.61
C LYS A 2 -69.20 50.35 9.47
N ASN A 3 -68.35 51.01 8.69
CA ASN A 3 -67.49 50.30 7.70
C ASN A 3 -66.33 49.65 8.37
N LYS A 4 -66.26 48.34 8.27
CA LYS A 4 -65.05 47.58 8.63
C LYS A 4 -64.17 47.42 7.41
N SER A 5 -63.02 48.09 7.45
CA SER A 5 -61.95 47.94 6.45
C SER A 5 -61.20 46.67 6.74
N LEU A 6 -61.20 45.77 5.77
CA LEU A 6 -60.44 44.46 5.88
C LEU A 6 -59.04 44.67 5.27
N ILE A 7 -58.02 44.73 6.10
CA ILE A 7 -56.65 44.81 5.64
C ILE A 7 -56.16 43.40 5.37
N CYS A 8 -56.01 43.02 4.09
CA CYS A 8 -55.33 41.79 3.68
C CYS A 8 -53.81 41.99 3.78
N LEU A 9 -53.21 41.36 4.75
CA LEU A 9 -51.77 41.27 4.91
C LEU A 9 -51.25 40.17 4.02
N PHE A 10 -50.63 40.50 2.86
CA PHE A 10 -49.92 39.52 2.03
C PHE A 10 -48.57 39.23 2.68
N LEU A 11 -48.43 38.04 3.34
CA LEU A 11 -47.13 37.48 3.69
C LEU A 11 -46.52 36.89 2.42
N SER A 12 -45.57 37.61 1.81
CA SER A 12 -44.69 37.05 0.79
C SER A 12 -43.63 36.17 1.47
N ILE A 13 -43.86 34.89 1.46
CA ILE A 13 -42.85 33.91 1.82
C ILE A 13 -41.83 33.87 0.67
N ALA A 14 -40.70 34.57 0.84
CA ALA A 14 -39.52 34.37 0.00
C ALA A 14 -38.95 33.01 0.30
N ALA A 15 -39.27 32.03 -0.53
CA ALA A 15 -38.57 30.73 -0.53
C ALA A 15 -37.14 30.98 -1.00
N PHE A 16 -36.21 31.10 -0.06
CA PHE A 16 -34.79 30.95 -0.36
C PHE A 16 -34.56 29.48 -0.71
N SER A 17 -34.69 29.13 -1.98
CA SER A 17 -34.09 27.91 -2.50
C SER A 17 -32.57 28.10 -2.42
N SER A 18 -31.97 27.68 -1.34
CA SER A 18 -30.54 27.49 -1.27
C SER A 18 -30.21 26.39 -2.29
N CYS A 19 -29.76 26.80 -3.47
CA CYS A 19 -29.16 25.91 -4.42
C CYS A 19 -27.86 25.46 -3.77
N GLU A 20 -27.89 24.33 -3.02
CA GLU A 20 -26.67 23.61 -2.67
C GLU A 20 -26.05 23.20 -3.98
N GLN A 21 -25.11 23.99 -4.47
CA GLN A 21 -24.19 23.56 -5.51
C GLN A 21 -23.44 22.37 -4.92
N LYS A 22 -23.90 21.17 -5.28
CA LYS A 22 -23.16 19.94 -5.06
C LYS A 22 -21.86 20.11 -5.85
N ILE A 23 -20.79 20.53 -5.17
CA ILE A 23 -19.45 20.59 -5.75
C ILE A 23 -19.11 19.14 -6.03
N THR A 24 -19.32 18.72 -7.26
CA THR A 24 -18.92 17.39 -7.72
C THR A 24 -17.42 17.48 -7.96
N SER A 25 -16.62 17.00 -7.00
CA SER A 25 -15.17 16.91 -7.18
C SER A 25 -14.87 16.07 -8.42
N THR A 26 -13.98 16.54 -9.26
CA THR A 26 -13.54 15.78 -10.44
C THR A 26 -12.62 14.64 -9.98
N LYS A 27 -12.45 13.62 -10.83
CA LYS A 27 -11.47 12.53 -10.57
C LYS A 27 -10.06 13.09 -10.34
N ALA A 28 -9.71 14.16 -11.04
CA ALA A 28 -8.44 14.86 -10.86
C ALA A 28 -8.33 15.53 -9.48
N ASP A 29 -9.40 16.11 -8.97
CA ASP A 29 -9.43 16.73 -7.64
C ASP A 29 -9.20 15.67 -6.55
N VAL A 30 -9.90 14.52 -6.64
CA VAL A 30 -9.74 13.41 -5.71
C VAL A 30 -8.28 12.93 -5.70
N LEU A 31 -7.67 12.68 -6.86
CA LEU A 31 -6.28 12.24 -6.94
C LEU A 31 -5.29 13.29 -6.45
N SER A 32 -5.63 14.58 -6.57
CA SER A 32 -4.75 15.67 -6.12
C SER A 32 -4.50 15.65 -4.61
N GLU A 33 -5.43 15.10 -3.84
CA GLU A 33 -5.32 14.96 -2.39
C GLU A 33 -4.23 13.97 -1.97
N TYR A 34 -3.87 13.03 -2.86
CA TYR A 34 -2.86 12.00 -2.62
C TYR A 34 -1.42 12.47 -2.92
N LYS A 35 -1.22 13.68 -3.45
CA LYS A 35 0.13 14.19 -3.76
C LYS A 35 0.98 14.25 -2.51
N GLY A 36 2.16 13.66 -2.57
CA GLY A 36 3.13 13.70 -1.48
C GLY A 36 4.01 12.47 -1.44
N ASP A 37 4.82 12.44 -0.41
CA ASP A 37 5.69 11.32 -0.09
C ASP A 37 5.04 10.51 1.04
N TYR A 38 5.28 9.21 0.99
CA TYR A 38 4.75 8.22 1.92
C TYR A 38 5.88 7.35 2.44
N GLU A 39 5.80 6.96 3.70
CA GLU A 39 6.74 6.01 4.31
C GLU A 39 6.02 4.73 4.76
N ILE A 40 6.73 3.61 4.73
CA ILE A 40 6.23 2.36 5.29
C ILE A 40 6.30 2.46 6.81
N VAL A 41 5.16 2.29 7.48
CA VAL A 41 5.08 2.30 8.94
C VAL A 41 4.87 0.91 9.53
N PHE A 42 4.38 -0.05 8.73
CA PHE A 42 4.12 -1.41 9.17
C PHE A 42 4.07 -2.38 7.99
N MET A 43 4.53 -3.62 8.22
CA MET A 43 4.49 -4.71 7.24
C MET A 43 4.00 -5.99 7.94
N ASP A 44 2.68 -6.23 7.90
CA ASP A 44 2.06 -7.40 8.53
C ASP A 44 2.16 -8.63 7.62
N TRP A 45 3.03 -9.56 7.97
CA TRP A 45 3.23 -10.79 7.23
C TRP A 45 2.36 -11.93 7.76
N THR A 46 1.79 -12.71 6.86
CA THR A 46 0.98 -13.88 7.17
C THR A 46 1.24 -15.00 6.16
N THR A 47 1.13 -16.24 6.60
CA THR A 47 1.26 -17.42 5.74
C THR A 47 0.10 -18.39 5.92
N THR A 48 -0.12 -19.23 4.92
CA THR A 48 -1.06 -20.37 4.99
C THR A 48 -0.42 -21.63 5.57
N GLU A 49 0.89 -21.64 5.80
CA GLU A 49 1.57 -22.76 6.44
C GLU A 49 1.11 -22.95 7.89
N LYS A 50 0.78 -24.19 8.23
CA LYS A 50 0.26 -24.51 9.57
C LYS A 50 1.35 -24.31 10.62
N ASN A 51 0.94 -23.74 11.76
CA ASN A 51 1.79 -23.51 12.94
C ASN A 51 2.90 -22.48 12.78
N ILE A 52 2.87 -21.66 11.72
CA ILE A 52 3.78 -20.55 11.53
C ILE A 52 2.97 -19.27 11.59
N ASN A 53 3.18 -18.46 12.63
CA ASN A 53 2.51 -17.17 12.82
C ASN A 53 3.49 -15.98 12.82
N THR A 54 4.78 -16.28 12.96
CA THR A 54 5.87 -15.30 13.04
C THR A 54 7.07 -15.85 12.26
N VAL A 55 7.97 -14.95 11.86
CA VAL A 55 9.26 -15.33 11.24
C VAL A 55 10.39 -14.69 12.03
N ASP A 56 11.49 -15.41 12.19
CA ASP A 56 12.75 -14.90 12.71
C ASP A 56 13.68 -14.67 11.51
N LEU A 57 13.63 -13.45 10.97
CA LEU A 57 14.38 -13.08 9.77
C LEU A 57 15.79 -12.57 10.10
N ASP A 58 15.97 -11.93 11.25
CA ASP A 58 17.23 -11.35 11.68
C ASP A 58 18.10 -12.29 12.55
N ASN A 59 17.60 -13.52 12.76
CA ASN A 59 18.27 -14.58 13.55
C ASN A 59 18.56 -14.18 15.00
N ASN A 60 17.66 -13.41 15.61
CA ASN A 60 17.78 -13.01 17.02
C ASN A 60 17.09 -13.99 17.99
N GLY A 61 16.40 -15.02 17.47
CA GLY A 61 15.66 -16.03 18.22
C GLY A 61 14.26 -15.57 18.64
N CYS A 62 13.78 -14.42 18.19
CA CYS A 62 12.48 -13.85 18.49
C CYS A 62 11.74 -13.51 17.19
N GLY A 63 10.88 -14.39 16.72
CA GLY A 63 10.12 -14.12 15.49
C GLY A 63 9.01 -13.10 15.68
N SER A 64 8.76 -12.32 14.63
CA SER A 64 7.68 -11.33 14.53
C SER A 64 6.83 -11.55 13.28
N ASN A 65 5.58 -11.10 13.27
CA ASN A 65 4.79 -10.93 12.06
C ASN A 65 4.94 -9.51 11.47
N ASP A 66 5.50 -8.57 12.22
CA ASP A 66 5.90 -7.26 11.70
C ASP A 66 7.27 -7.37 11.03
N LEU A 67 7.27 -7.55 9.70
CA LEU A 67 8.51 -7.64 8.93
C LEU A 67 9.36 -6.37 9.00
N MET A 68 8.80 -5.20 9.30
CA MET A 68 9.62 -3.99 9.46
C MET A 68 10.55 -4.13 10.66
N SER A 69 10.07 -4.69 11.77
CA SER A 69 10.91 -4.92 12.95
C SER A 69 12.04 -5.88 12.65
N GLU A 70 11.77 -6.96 11.94
CA GLU A 70 12.76 -7.96 11.52
C GLU A 70 13.80 -7.37 10.54
N LEU A 71 13.33 -6.62 9.52
CA LEU A 71 14.20 -5.99 8.54
C LEU A 71 15.14 -4.94 9.18
N LEU A 72 14.66 -4.21 10.17
CA LEU A 72 15.46 -3.23 10.91
C LEU A 72 16.51 -3.89 11.82
N GLY A 73 16.28 -5.13 12.24
CA GLY A 73 17.21 -5.96 13.01
C GLY A 73 18.39 -6.48 12.17
N LEU A 74 18.28 -6.52 10.84
CA LEU A 74 19.34 -7.01 9.98
C LEU A 74 20.61 -6.15 10.06
N PRO A 75 21.80 -6.76 10.02
CA PRO A 75 23.07 -6.06 10.19
C PRO A 75 23.37 -5.04 9.08
N ASN A 76 22.85 -5.29 7.88
CA ASN A 76 22.99 -4.41 6.73
C ASN A 76 21.71 -3.56 6.60
N ARG A 77 21.67 -2.42 7.29
CA ARG A 77 20.55 -1.48 7.19
C ARG A 77 20.36 -1.05 5.74
N PHE A 78 19.19 -1.35 5.19
CA PHE A 78 18.80 -0.80 3.89
C PHE A 78 18.17 0.59 4.09
N PRO A 79 18.40 1.53 3.16
CA PRO A 79 17.70 2.80 3.22
C PRO A 79 16.21 2.55 2.94
N VAL A 80 15.35 2.90 3.87
CA VAL A 80 13.91 2.95 3.62
C VAL A 80 13.66 4.09 2.63
N SER A 81 13.38 3.73 1.38
CA SER A 81 13.06 4.72 0.36
C SER A 81 11.63 5.20 0.52
N LYS A 82 11.42 6.50 0.31
CA LYS A 82 10.09 7.11 0.39
C LYS A 82 9.32 6.82 -0.88
N SER A 83 8.14 6.24 -0.73
CA SER A 83 7.19 6.08 -1.83
C SER A 83 6.62 7.44 -2.22
N ARG A 84 6.36 7.68 -3.50
CA ARG A 84 5.91 8.96 -4.00
C ARG A 84 4.71 8.83 -4.91
N PHE A 85 3.68 9.62 -4.66
CA PHE A 85 2.55 9.75 -5.56
C PHE A 85 2.74 10.88 -6.56
N VAL A 86 2.52 10.57 -7.84
CA VAL A 86 2.58 11.53 -8.96
C VAL A 86 1.28 11.46 -9.74
N GLN A 87 0.67 12.62 -9.96
CA GLN A 87 -0.56 12.75 -10.74
C GLN A 87 -0.27 13.34 -12.12
N LYS A 88 -0.90 12.77 -13.14
CA LYS A 88 -0.97 13.34 -14.49
C LYS A 88 -2.41 13.28 -15.00
N ASN A 89 -3.08 14.44 -15.05
CA ASN A 89 -4.51 14.56 -15.38
C ASN A 89 -5.39 13.73 -14.41
N GLU A 90 -6.22 12.82 -14.93
CA GLU A 90 -7.12 11.93 -14.20
C GLU A 90 -6.49 10.59 -13.82
N ARG A 91 -5.17 10.46 -13.93
CA ARG A 91 -4.42 9.26 -13.56
C ARG A 91 -3.37 9.60 -12.53
N GLY A 92 -3.17 8.71 -11.58
CA GLY A 92 -2.10 8.78 -10.61
C GLY A 92 -1.17 7.60 -10.73
N THR A 93 0.06 7.75 -10.26
CA THR A 93 0.99 6.64 -10.10
C THR A 93 1.64 6.76 -8.73
N LEU A 94 1.48 5.75 -7.92
CA LEU A 94 2.26 5.58 -6.70
C LEU A 94 3.52 4.79 -7.05
N PHE A 95 4.66 5.44 -7.02
CA PHE A 95 5.97 4.77 -7.06
C PHE A 95 6.23 4.21 -5.67
N PHE A 96 5.86 2.96 -5.50
CA PHE A 96 5.97 2.25 -4.23
C PHE A 96 7.34 1.58 -4.12
N TYR A 97 8.10 1.91 -3.08
CA TYR A 97 9.41 1.34 -2.82
C TYR A 97 9.29 0.24 -1.76
N LEU A 98 9.28 -1.01 -2.22
CA LEU A 98 9.15 -2.19 -1.37
C LEU A 98 10.53 -2.73 -0.99
N PRO A 99 10.87 -2.87 0.30
CA PRO A 99 12.00 -3.67 0.72
C PRO A 99 11.70 -5.14 0.47
N VAL A 100 12.60 -5.83 -0.20
CA VAL A 100 12.48 -7.26 -0.52
C VAL A 100 13.71 -7.98 -0.01
N VAL A 101 13.49 -9.02 0.74
CA VAL A 101 14.56 -9.92 1.17
C VAL A 101 14.90 -10.84 0.01
N ASP A 102 16.16 -10.89 -0.33
CA ASP A 102 16.65 -11.66 -1.46
C ASP A 102 17.61 -12.74 -0.99
N TYR A 103 17.48 -13.89 -1.62
CA TYR A 103 18.22 -15.10 -1.26
C TYR A 103 18.99 -15.57 -2.48
N PHE A 104 20.28 -15.83 -2.31
CA PHE A 104 21.13 -16.35 -3.38
C PHE A 104 21.25 -17.86 -3.29
N THR A 105 20.99 -18.55 -4.39
CA THR A 105 21.41 -19.94 -4.59
C THR A 105 22.82 -19.93 -5.15
N ASP A 106 23.78 -20.46 -4.39
CA ASP A 106 25.08 -20.80 -4.95
C ASP A 106 24.97 -22.12 -5.72
N PRO A 107 25.19 -22.15 -7.05
CA PRO A 107 25.12 -23.39 -7.83
C PRO A 107 26.13 -24.45 -7.39
N GLY A 108 27.17 -24.05 -6.64
CA GLY A 108 28.18 -24.98 -6.07
C GLY A 108 27.80 -25.57 -4.70
N ILE A 109 26.80 -25.02 -4.02
CA ILE A 109 26.34 -25.46 -2.70
C ILE A 109 24.91 -25.99 -2.86
N LYS A 110 24.71 -27.27 -2.51
CA LYS A 110 23.36 -27.82 -2.46
C LYS A 110 22.62 -27.21 -1.27
N GLY A 111 21.81 -26.23 -1.54
CA GLY A 111 20.98 -25.56 -0.54
C GLY A 111 20.86 -24.05 -0.80
N ILE A 112 19.97 -23.42 -0.06
CA ILE A 112 19.81 -21.96 -0.06
C ILE A 112 20.93 -21.42 0.83
N SER A 113 21.77 -20.55 0.28
CA SER A 113 22.70 -19.80 1.11
C SER A 113 21.91 -18.83 1.97
N PRO A 114 22.07 -18.83 3.30
CA PRO A 114 21.41 -17.85 4.17
C PRO A 114 21.99 -16.44 4.05
N THR A 115 22.74 -16.14 3.00
CA THR A 115 23.18 -14.77 2.74
C THR A 115 21.97 -13.94 2.37
N ILE A 116 21.47 -13.20 3.36
CA ILE A 116 20.34 -12.31 3.20
C ILE A 116 20.84 -10.98 2.68
N SER A 117 20.28 -10.57 1.55
CA SER A 117 20.42 -9.23 1.00
C SER A 117 19.05 -8.59 0.98
N VAL A 118 18.94 -7.33 1.40
CA VAL A 118 17.71 -6.56 1.23
C VAL A 118 17.87 -5.62 0.05
N ALA A 119 17.00 -5.77 -0.93
CA ALA A 119 16.89 -4.87 -2.06
C ALA A 119 15.66 -3.99 -1.90
N THR A 120 15.72 -2.76 -2.37
CA THR A 120 14.53 -1.91 -2.53
C THR A 120 14.08 -1.95 -3.98
N VAL A 121 12.83 -2.30 -4.19
CA VAL A 121 12.22 -2.44 -5.51
C VAL A 121 11.22 -1.32 -5.71
N GLU A 122 11.31 -0.60 -6.83
CA GLU A 122 10.30 0.37 -7.24
C GLU A 122 9.18 -0.34 -8.00
N ILE A 123 7.95 -0.19 -7.53
CA ILE A 123 6.75 -0.78 -8.12
C ILE A 123 5.80 0.36 -8.48
N PRO A 124 5.54 0.60 -9.76
CA PRO A 124 4.59 1.61 -10.20
C PRO A 124 3.15 1.06 -10.08
N LEU A 125 2.40 1.51 -9.09
CA LEU A 125 0.97 1.22 -8.96
C LEU A 125 0.16 2.35 -9.59
N HIS A 126 -0.58 2.03 -10.66
CA HIS A 126 -1.43 3.01 -11.35
C HIS A 126 -2.75 3.14 -10.63
N LEU A 127 -3.12 4.38 -10.29
CA LEU A 127 -4.34 4.71 -9.57
C LEU A 127 -5.35 5.39 -10.48
N THR A 128 -6.60 4.96 -10.34
CA THR A 128 -7.76 5.57 -10.98
C THR A 128 -8.83 5.83 -9.94
N VAL A 129 -9.78 6.71 -10.26
CA VAL A 129 -10.97 6.96 -9.43
C VAL A 129 -12.16 6.35 -10.15
N ASN A 130 -12.87 5.45 -9.48
CA ASN A 130 -14.08 4.86 -10.03
C ASN A 130 -15.28 5.82 -10.02
N GLU A 131 -16.44 5.38 -10.48
CA GLU A 131 -17.66 6.21 -10.54
C GLU A 131 -18.20 6.60 -9.16
N GLN A 132 -17.85 5.85 -8.12
CA GLN A 132 -18.22 6.10 -6.73
C GLN A 132 -17.23 7.04 -6.01
N GLY A 133 -16.19 7.52 -6.70
CA GLY A 133 -15.15 8.38 -6.12
C GLY A 133 -14.11 7.62 -5.30
N VAL A 134 -14.08 6.29 -5.38
CA VAL A 134 -13.10 5.45 -4.68
C VAL A 134 -11.84 5.31 -5.53
N VAL A 135 -10.68 5.45 -4.88
CA VAL A 135 -9.39 5.23 -5.52
C VAL A 135 -9.07 3.75 -5.54
N GLU A 136 -8.74 3.25 -6.72
CA GLU A 136 -8.40 1.85 -7.00
C GLU A 136 -7.07 1.79 -7.73
N SER A 137 -6.38 0.65 -7.64
CA SER A 137 -5.17 0.39 -8.43
C SER A 137 -5.36 -0.81 -9.32
N ASP A 138 -4.63 -0.82 -10.42
CA ASP A 138 -4.45 -2.03 -11.20
C ASP A 138 -3.68 -3.07 -10.35
N LEU A 139 -3.97 -4.36 -10.60
CA LEU A 139 -3.20 -5.44 -10.03
C LEU A 139 -1.84 -5.51 -10.72
N PHE A 140 -0.79 -5.41 -9.95
CA PHE A 140 0.57 -5.65 -10.43
C PHE A 140 0.88 -7.14 -10.27
N THR A 141 0.94 -7.88 -11.36
CA THR A 141 0.96 -9.35 -11.33
C THR A 141 2.33 -9.93 -11.05
N GLN A 142 3.38 -9.43 -11.69
CA GLN A 142 4.75 -9.93 -11.49
C GLN A 142 5.78 -8.97 -12.06
N LEU A 143 6.95 -8.90 -11.41
CA LEU A 143 8.16 -8.30 -11.96
C LEU A 143 8.87 -9.30 -12.88
N ASP A 144 9.24 -8.86 -14.08
CA ASP A 144 10.11 -9.64 -14.95
C ASP A 144 11.58 -9.41 -14.55
N TRP A 145 12.08 -10.29 -13.67
CA TRP A 145 13.47 -10.23 -13.22
C TRP A 145 14.34 -11.13 -14.08
N PRO A 146 15.36 -10.57 -14.73
CA PRO A 146 16.25 -11.33 -15.62
C PRO A 146 17.18 -12.30 -14.88
N ASP A 147 17.37 -12.10 -13.55
CA ASP A 147 18.28 -12.93 -12.75
C ASP A 147 17.51 -14.03 -11.99
N GLU A 148 17.60 -15.25 -12.51
CA GLU A 148 16.95 -16.43 -11.93
C GLU A 148 17.47 -16.81 -10.55
N ASN A 149 18.65 -16.32 -10.15
CA ASN A 149 19.26 -16.61 -8.85
C ASN A 149 18.68 -15.76 -7.71
N ARG A 150 17.88 -14.73 -8.03
CA ARG A 150 17.27 -13.82 -7.05
C ARG A 150 15.89 -14.31 -6.64
N ILE A 151 15.86 -15.28 -5.73
CA ILE A 151 14.65 -16.04 -5.38
C ILE A 151 13.57 -15.15 -4.74
N GLY A 152 13.94 -14.22 -3.87
CA GLY A 152 12.99 -13.33 -3.21
C GLY A 152 12.26 -12.43 -4.21
N LEU A 153 13.00 -11.85 -5.15
CA LEU A 153 12.44 -10.97 -6.19
C LEU A 153 11.59 -11.72 -7.20
N LYS A 154 12.02 -12.94 -7.58
CA LYS A 154 11.30 -13.78 -8.55
C LYS A 154 9.91 -14.20 -8.07
N ASN A 155 9.73 -14.38 -6.77
CA ASN A 155 8.47 -14.82 -6.18
C ASN A 155 7.55 -13.64 -5.78
N LEU A 156 8.01 -12.40 -5.94
CA LEU A 156 7.21 -11.24 -5.63
C LEU A 156 6.09 -11.04 -6.66
N SER A 157 4.84 -11.14 -6.24
CA SER A 157 3.68 -10.98 -7.15
C SER A 157 2.41 -10.52 -6.45
N ASP A 158 1.38 -10.24 -7.25
CA ASP A 158 0.03 -9.91 -6.83
C ASP A 158 -0.06 -8.71 -5.89
N ILE A 159 0.50 -7.57 -6.34
CA ILE A 159 0.57 -6.34 -5.56
C ILE A 159 -0.57 -5.41 -5.96
N LYS A 160 -1.35 -4.97 -4.98
CA LYS A 160 -2.50 -4.07 -5.18
C LYS A 160 -2.72 -3.15 -3.99
N ILE A 161 -3.36 -2.02 -4.23
CA ILE A 161 -3.89 -1.18 -3.17
C ILE A 161 -5.23 -1.77 -2.71
N ILE A 162 -5.37 -2.03 -1.41
CA ILE A 162 -6.61 -2.56 -0.82
C ILE A 162 -7.44 -1.47 -0.15
N LYS A 163 -6.79 -0.37 0.22
CA LYS A 163 -7.46 0.82 0.76
C LYS A 163 -6.59 2.04 0.53
N ALA A 164 -7.22 3.15 0.15
CA ALA A 164 -6.52 4.42 -0.03
C ALA A 164 -7.29 5.57 0.61
N SER A 165 -6.57 6.40 1.34
CA SER A 165 -6.95 7.73 1.78
C SER A 165 -5.75 8.67 1.63
N PRO A 166 -5.93 10.00 1.61
CA PRO A 166 -4.81 10.93 1.45
C PRO A 166 -3.69 10.75 2.48
N ASP A 167 -4.02 10.36 3.71
CA ASP A 167 -3.05 10.21 4.79
C ASP A 167 -2.51 8.77 4.94
N ARG A 168 -3.19 7.78 4.33
CA ARG A 168 -2.83 6.37 4.48
C ARG A 168 -3.20 5.56 3.24
N ILE A 169 -2.26 4.77 2.77
CA ILE A 169 -2.45 3.79 1.69
C ILE A 169 -2.09 2.41 2.21
N ASP A 170 -3.03 1.46 2.10
CA ASP A 170 -2.82 0.07 2.47
C ASP A 170 -2.61 -0.75 1.19
N ILE A 171 -1.49 -1.47 1.13
CA ILE A 171 -1.08 -2.30 -0.01
C ILE A 171 -1.03 -3.75 0.44
N GLU A 172 -1.49 -4.65 -0.41
CA GLU A 172 -1.33 -6.08 -0.25
C GLU A 172 -0.34 -6.61 -1.29
N VAL A 173 0.62 -7.41 -0.83
CA VAL A 173 1.53 -8.21 -1.65
C VAL A 173 1.13 -9.65 -1.47
N GLY A 174 0.64 -10.31 -2.52
CA GLY A 174 0.05 -11.66 -2.44
C GLY A 174 1.09 -12.74 -2.19
N HIS A 175 2.29 -12.58 -2.78
CA HIS A 175 3.42 -13.49 -2.60
C HIS A 175 4.67 -12.74 -2.18
N TYR A 176 5.15 -13.05 -0.99
CA TYR A 176 6.35 -12.47 -0.40
C TYR A 176 7.12 -13.55 0.36
N LEU A 177 8.24 -13.97 -0.21
CA LEU A 177 9.05 -15.07 0.32
C LEU A 177 9.99 -14.58 1.42
N VAL A 178 10.01 -15.25 2.55
CA VAL A 178 10.92 -14.99 3.68
C VAL A 178 11.68 -16.26 4.06
N TYR A 179 12.92 -16.09 4.54
CA TYR A 179 13.66 -17.17 5.18
C TYR A 179 13.50 -17.05 6.69
N ASP A 180 12.95 -18.08 7.30
CA ASP A 180 12.79 -18.16 8.75
C ASP A 180 13.94 -18.92 9.38
N TYR A 181 14.74 -18.26 10.18
CA TYR A 181 15.87 -18.88 10.86
C TYR A 181 15.44 -19.90 11.93
N ALA A 182 14.28 -19.71 12.54
CA ALA A 182 13.77 -20.64 13.56
C ALA A 182 13.46 -22.03 12.97
N THR A 183 12.90 -22.08 11.76
CA THR A 183 12.59 -23.34 11.07
C THR A 183 13.61 -23.72 9.99
N GLN A 184 14.54 -22.83 9.64
CA GLN A 184 15.54 -22.98 8.58
C GLN A 184 14.91 -23.27 7.20
N LYS A 185 13.80 -22.57 6.88
CA LYS A 185 13.04 -22.73 5.65
C LYS A 185 12.71 -21.41 4.98
N LEU A 186 12.54 -21.48 3.65
CA LEU A 186 11.85 -20.45 2.90
C LEU A 186 10.34 -20.66 3.03
N ILE A 187 9.63 -19.61 3.40
CA ILE A 187 8.19 -19.63 3.63
C ILE A 187 7.56 -18.54 2.76
N ASP A 188 6.61 -18.96 1.94
CA ASP A 188 5.79 -18.02 1.18
C ASP A 188 4.64 -17.50 2.05
N GLY A 189 4.38 -16.22 1.91
CA GLY A 189 3.31 -15.55 2.63
C GLY A 189 2.80 -14.34 1.88
N SER A 190 1.83 -13.69 2.46
CA SER A 190 1.34 -12.39 2.02
C SER A 190 1.74 -11.30 3.01
N VAL A 191 1.92 -10.08 2.50
CA VAL A 191 2.25 -8.92 3.34
C VAL A 191 1.22 -7.83 3.13
N LYS A 192 0.65 -7.34 4.23
CA LYS A 192 -0.12 -6.09 4.23
C LYS A 192 0.76 -4.96 4.71
N ILE A 193 0.88 -3.93 3.90
CA ILE A 193 1.79 -2.81 4.11
C ILE A 193 0.99 -1.55 4.32
N TRP A 194 1.33 -0.81 5.35
CA TRP A 194 0.73 0.49 5.62
C TRP A 194 1.72 1.60 5.30
N LEU A 195 1.32 2.45 4.38
CA LEU A 195 2.01 3.69 4.07
C LEU A 195 1.34 4.85 4.78
N SER A 196 2.10 5.67 5.48
CA SER A 196 1.66 6.93 6.06
C SER A 196 2.23 8.09 5.29
N ARG A 197 1.42 9.13 5.08
CA ARG A 197 1.87 10.39 4.49
C ARG A 197 2.82 11.10 5.43
N MET A 198 3.86 11.70 4.87
CA MET A 198 4.87 12.46 5.59
C MET A 198 4.53 13.94 5.70
#